data_85f94d96570ff3b9d4144551c7eaff81
#
_entry.id   85f94d96570ff3b9d4144551c7eaff81
#
_cell.length_a   1.000
_cell.length_b   1.000
_cell.length_c   1.000
_cell.angle_alpha   90.00
_cell.angle_beta   90.00
_cell.angle_gamma   90.00
#
_symmetry.space_group_name_H-M   'P 1'
#
loop_
_entity.id
_entity.type
_entity.pdbx_description
1 polymer ?
#
loop_
_entity_poly.entity_id
_entity_poly.type
_entity_poly.pdbx_seq_one_letter_code
_entity_poly.pdbx_strand_id
1 'polypeptide(L)'
;MQGWGDRVSTGKRSIVRNERTGHIVGEDIEDATGLWGSFKGLMFRKSIPDGYGLVFRPARGIHTNFMRFPIDLIYFDKANRVTKVRPAMKPWRWDFTNAAGVIEMNPGSAARTDVQPGDLLRFEEEA
;
A
#
# COMPACT_ATOMS: atom_id res chain seq x y z
N MET A 1 -23.55 -5.04 1.88
CA MET A 1 -23.07 -5.11 1.34
C MET A 1 -22.04 -4.62 1.42
N GLN A 2 -21.55 -4.83 1.53
CA GLN A 2 -20.63 -4.49 1.52
C GLN A 2 -20.16 -3.55 0.98
N GLY A 3 -19.63 -3.05 1.48
CA GLY A 3 -19.27 -1.94 0.88
C GLY A 3 -19.08 -2.16 -0.56
N TRP A 4 -19.87 -1.58 -1.26
CA TRP A 4 -19.77 -1.71 -2.67
C TRP A 4 -18.40 -1.40 -3.17
N GLY A 5 -17.66 -0.55 -2.49
CA GLY A 5 -16.32 -0.23 -2.89
C GLY A 5 -15.41 -1.43 -2.97
N ASP A 6 -15.66 -2.39 -2.13
CA ASP A 6 -14.89 -3.60 -2.19
C ASP A 6 -15.17 -4.40 -3.42
N ARG A 7 -16.34 -4.22 -3.97
CA ARG A 7 -16.76 -5.01 -5.11
C ARG A 7 -16.09 -4.61 -6.37
N VAL A 8 -15.59 -3.37 -6.47
CA VAL A 8 -14.94 -2.99 -7.71
C VAL A 8 -13.57 -3.58 -7.82
N SER A 9 -13.01 -4.00 -6.72
CA SER A 9 -11.70 -4.58 -6.76
C SER A 9 -11.80 -6.05 -7.07
N THR A 10 -11.01 -6.48 -8.02
CA THR A 10 -10.89 -7.90 -8.34
C THR A 10 -9.47 -8.35 -8.10
N GLY A 11 -8.69 -7.51 -7.44
CA GLY A 11 -7.31 -7.82 -7.17
C GLY A 11 -7.18 -8.91 -6.13
N LYS A 12 -6.05 -9.57 -6.18
CA LYS A 12 -5.72 -10.59 -5.20
C LYS A 12 -5.52 -9.96 -3.85
N ARG A 13 -5.79 -10.74 -2.82
CA ARG A 13 -5.56 -10.36 -1.44
C ARG A 13 -4.36 -11.12 -0.91
N SER A 14 -3.56 -10.46 -0.11
CA SER A 14 -2.36 -11.06 0.45
C SER A 14 -2.17 -10.61 1.88
N ILE A 15 -1.48 -11.46 2.64
CA ILE A 15 -0.82 -11.05 3.87
C ILE A 15 0.59 -10.67 3.45
N VAL A 16 1.05 -9.50 3.86
CA VAL A 16 2.43 -9.08 3.57
C VAL A 16 3.24 -9.17 4.84
N ARG A 17 4.31 -9.94 4.78
CA ARG A 17 5.19 -10.20 5.91
C ARG A 17 6.57 -9.63 5.64
N ASN A 18 7.17 -9.06 6.67
CA ASN A 18 8.54 -8.58 6.61
C ASN A 18 9.47 -9.73 7.00
N GLU A 19 10.30 -10.17 6.08
CA GLU A 19 11.20 -11.30 6.34
C GLU A 19 12.18 -11.00 7.46
N ARG A 20 12.67 -9.77 7.54
CA ARG A 20 13.66 -9.42 8.55
C ARG A 20 13.11 -9.54 9.96
N THR A 21 11.90 -9.08 10.19
CA THR A 21 11.32 -9.03 11.53
C THR A 21 10.36 -10.18 11.81
N GLY A 22 9.87 -10.82 10.77
CA GLY A 22 8.79 -11.81 10.89
C GLY A 22 7.43 -11.20 11.13
N HIS A 23 7.33 -9.88 11.25
CA HIS A 23 6.06 -9.23 11.53
C HIS A 23 5.18 -9.17 10.28
N ILE A 24 3.89 -9.19 10.49
CA ILE A 24 2.93 -8.95 9.43
C ILE A 24 2.83 -7.43 9.26
N VAL A 25 3.15 -6.96 8.07
CA VAL A 25 3.06 -5.55 7.72
C VAL A 25 1.60 -5.16 7.51
N GLY A 26 0.87 -6.01 6.83
CA GLY A 26 -0.56 -5.85 6.63
C GLY A 26 -1.20 -7.19 6.37
N GLU A 27 -2.36 -7.40 6.95
CA GLU A 27 -3.04 -8.69 6.85
C GLU A 27 -4.07 -8.74 5.73
N ASP A 28 -4.41 -7.59 5.15
CA ASP A 28 -5.40 -7.51 4.09
C ASP A 28 -4.90 -6.53 3.03
N ILE A 29 -3.94 -6.97 2.25
CA ILE A 29 -3.34 -6.13 1.22
C ILE A 29 -3.93 -6.55 -0.12
N GLU A 30 -4.60 -5.60 -0.74
CA GLU A 30 -5.30 -5.81 -1.99
C GLU A 30 -4.46 -5.31 -3.16
N ASP A 31 -4.29 -6.15 -4.18
CA ASP A 31 -3.57 -5.73 -5.37
C ASP A 31 -4.53 -5.02 -6.31
N ALA A 32 -4.34 -3.73 -6.46
CA ALA A 32 -5.17 -2.89 -7.32
C ALA A 32 -4.50 -2.62 -8.66
N THR A 33 -3.37 -3.27 -8.94
CA THR A 33 -2.63 -3.08 -10.18
C THR A 33 -3.49 -3.48 -11.37
N GLY A 34 -3.51 -2.62 -12.37
CA GLY A 34 -4.22 -2.93 -13.61
C GLY A 34 -5.72 -2.70 -13.57
N LEU A 35 -6.28 -2.39 -12.43
CA LEU A 35 -7.69 -2.07 -12.37
C LEU A 35 -7.92 -0.67 -12.89
N TRP A 36 -8.93 -0.53 -13.74
CA TRP A 36 -9.26 0.78 -14.27
C TRP A 36 -9.51 1.80 -13.17
N GLY A 37 -10.16 1.37 -12.12
CA GLY A 37 -10.44 2.24 -10.99
C GLY A 37 -9.30 2.44 -10.03
N SER A 38 -8.15 1.82 -10.27
CA SER A 38 -7.07 1.85 -9.30
C SER A 38 -6.52 3.25 -9.05
N PHE A 39 -6.58 4.12 -10.07
CA PHE A 39 -6.07 5.46 -9.86
C PHE A 39 -6.93 6.23 -8.85
N LYS A 40 -8.14 5.79 -8.59
CA LYS A 40 -8.92 6.36 -7.50
C LYS A 40 -8.47 5.81 -6.15
N GLY A 41 -8.04 4.54 -6.15
CA GLY A 41 -7.46 3.94 -4.97
C GLY A 41 -8.19 4.30 -3.69
N LEU A 42 -7.51 4.99 -2.81
CA LEU A 42 -8.05 5.44 -1.53
C LEU A 42 -8.68 6.82 -1.60
N MET A 43 -8.70 7.45 -2.78
CA MET A 43 -9.26 8.79 -2.93
C MET A 43 -10.73 8.79 -2.51
N PHE A 44 -11.13 9.86 -1.86
CA PHE A 44 -12.51 10.09 -1.39
C PHE A 44 -12.96 9.17 -0.26
N ARG A 45 -12.21 8.14 0.11
CA ARG A 45 -12.56 7.33 1.26
C ARG A 45 -12.34 8.13 2.54
N LYS A 46 -13.20 7.90 3.53
CA LYS A 46 -13.06 8.57 4.82
C LYS A 46 -11.95 7.93 5.65
N SER A 47 -11.79 6.63 5.55
CA SER A 47 -10.80 5.88 6.32
C SER A 47 -10.65 4.50 5.72
N ILE A 48 -9.62 3.80 6.16
CA ILE A 48 -9.44 2.39 5.87
C ILE A 48 -9.10 1.68 7.18
N PRO A 49 -9.38 0.38 7.29
CA PRO A 49 -9.02 -0.36 8.49
C PRO A 49 -7.49 -0.49 8.62
N ASP A 50 -7.02 -0.59 9.85
CA ASP A 50 -5.62 -0.94 10.06
C ASP A 50 -5.37 -2.34 9.53
N GLY A 51 -4.18 -2.54 8.98
CA GLY A 51 -3.85 -3.81 8.35
C GLY A 51 -4.26 -3.91 6.91
N TYR A 52 -5.13 -3.02 6.45
CA TYR A 52 -5.53 -2.96 5.05
C TYR A 52 -4.59 -2.06 4.27
N GLY A 53 -4.36 -2.40 3.02
CA GLY A 53 -3.60 -1.54 2.12
C GLY A 53 -3.86 -1.88 0.68
N LEU A 54 -3.38 -1.02 -0.21
CA LEU A 54 -3.47 -1.22 -1.65
C LEU A 54 -2.07 -1.27 -2.24
N VAL A 55 -1.87 -2.19 -3.17
CA VAL A 55 -0.62 -2.29 -3.93
C VAL A 55 -0.87 -1.81 -5.34
N PHE A 56 0.02 -0.98 -5.84
CA PHE A 56 0.04 -0.55 -7.23
C PHE A 56 1.40 -0.85 -7.85
N ARG A 57 1.41 -1.26 -9.12
CA ARG A 57 2.62 -1.51 -9.91
C ARG A 57 2.43 -0.97 -11.32
N PRO A 58 3.39 -0.27 -11.90
CA PRO A 58 4.61 0.23 -11.26
C PRO A 58 4.33 1.50 -10.45
N ALA A 59 5.32 1.92 -9.65
CA ALA A 59 5.19 3.13 -8.84
C ALA A 59 6.24 4.14 -9.29
N ARG A 60 5.82 5.11 -10.09
CA ARG A 60 6.70 6.16 -10.58
C ARG A 60 6.43 7.49 -9.93
N GLY A 61 5.21 7.72 -9.56
CA GLY A 61 4.82 8.90 -8.85
C GLY A 61 3.47 8.67 -8.22
N ILE A 62 3.36 9.10 -6.98
CA ILE A 62 2.13 8.95 -6.21
C ILE A 62 1.68 10.35 -5.84
N HIS A 63 0.40 10.63 -6.05
CA HIS A 63 -0.18 11.84 -5.52
C HIS A 63 -1.28 11.46 -4.52
N THR A 64 -1.47 12.35 -3.57
CA THR A 64 -2.52 12.17 -2.56
C THR A 64 -3.64 13.17 -2.77
N ASN A 65 -3.80 13.67 -3.98
CA ASN A 65 -4.90 14.57 -4.32
C ASN A 65 -6.21 13.87 -4.04
N PHE A 66 -7.15 14.61 -3.44
CA PHE A 66 -8.48 14.11 -3.06
C PHE A 66 -8.46 13.04 -1.97
N MET A 67 -7.33 12.79 -1.35
CA MET A 67 -7.28 11.96 -0.15
C MET A 67 -7.88 12.71 1.02
N ARG A 68 -8.48 11.98 1.94
CA ARG A 68 -9.13 12.56 3.12
C ARG A 68 -8.36 12.27 4.40
N PHE A 69 -7.24 11.58 4.29
CA PHE A 69 -6.39 11.25 5.42
C PHE A 69 -4.97 11.02 4.89
N PRO A 70 -3.95 11.17 5.75
CA PRO A 70 -2.58 10.88 5.32
C PRO A 70 -2.37 9.38 5.16
N ILE A 71 -1.38 9.00 4.38
CA ILE A 71 -1.06 7.59 4.15
C ILE A 71 0.43 7.36 4.23
N ASP A 72 0.80 6.14 4.60
CA ASP A 72 2.16 5.65 4.47
C ASP A 72 2.35 5.07 3.08
N LEU A 73 3.49 5.33 2.48
CA LEU A 73 3.88 4.72 1.21
C LEU A 73 5.10 3.84 1.44
N ILE A 74 4.97 2.57 1.10
CA ILE A 74 6.07 1.61 1.20
C ILE A 74 6.41 1.19 -0.22
N TYR A 75 7.54 1.68 -0.74
CA TYR A 75 7.98 1.37 -2.10
C TYR A 75 8.88 0.15 -2.09
N PHE A 76 8.76 -0.68 -3.13
CA PHE A 76 9.58 -1.88 -3.24
C PHE A 76 10.02 -2.10 -4.69
N ASP A 77 11.11 -2.83 -4.84
CA ASP A 77 11.69 -3.16 -6.15
C ASP A 77 11.14 -4.49 -6.67
N LYS A 78 11.67 -4.93 -7.80
CA LYS A 78 11.21 -6.16 -8.45
C LYS A 78 11.44 -7.40 -7.60
N ALA A 79 12.37 -7.35 -6.67
CA ALA A 79 12.63 -8.46 -5.77
C ALA A 79 11.80 -8.35 -4.49
N ASN A 80 10.87 -7.40 -4.42
CA ASN A 80 10.05 -7.11 -3.25
C ASN A 80 10.85 -6.59 -2.08
N ARG A 81 11.98 -5.95 -2.37
CA ARG A 81 12.80 -5.33 -1.33
C ARG A 81 12.40 -3.87 -1.21
N VAL A 82 12.16 -3.45 0.03
CA VAL A 82 11.76 -2.07 0.29
C VAL A 82 12.88 -1.12 -0.11
N THR A 83 12.54 -0.13 -0.91
CA THR A 83 13.50 0.86 -1.38
C THR A 83 13.33 2.19 -0.68
N LYS A 84 12.12 2.51 -0.25
CA LYS A 84 11.82 3.81 0.37
C LYS A 84 10.55 3.69 1.17
N VAL A 85 10.51 4.36 2.30
CA VAL A 85 9.29 4.51 3.09
C VAL A 85 9.00 6.00 3.21
N ARG A 86 7.80 6.42 2.82
CA ARG A 86 7.34 7.79 3.00
C ARG A 86 6.21 7.77 4.02
N PRO A 87 6.49 8.13 5.28
CA PRO A 87 5.46 8.05 6.33
C PRO A 87 4.52 9.24 6.30
N ALA A 88 3.26 8.98 6.62
CA ALA A 88 2.24 9.97 6.88
C ALA A 88 2.21 11.10 5.85
N MET A 89 2.19 10.72 4.58
CA MET A 89 2.12 11.70 3.50
C MET A 89 0.75 12.36 3.50
N LYS A 90 0.72 13.66 3.67
CA LYS A 90 -0.52 14.42 3.79
C LYS A 90 -1.26 14.48 2.45
N PRO A 91 -2.58 14.72 2.47
CA PRO A 91 -3.33 14.97 1.24
C PRO A 91 -2.74 16.14 0.44
N TRP A 92 -2.95 16.07 -0.87
CA TRP A 92 -2.54 17.11 -1.81
C TRP A 92 -1.03 17.25 -1.91
N ARG A 93 -0.33 16.13 -1.86
CA ARG A 93 1.12 16.08 -2.02
C ARG A 93 1.48 15.15 -3.16
N TRP A 94 2.72 15.27 -3.61
CA TRP A 94 3.28 14.41 -4.62
C TRP A 94 4.57 13.79 -4.09
N ASP A 95 4.81 12.56 -4.48
CA ASP A 95 6.06 11.89 -4.17
C ASP A 95 6.52 11.18 -5.43
N PHE A 96 7.73 11.45 -5.86
CA PHE A 96 8.28 10.90 -7.08
C PHE A 96 9.34 9.87 -6.75
N THR A 97 9.23 8.73 -7.41
CA THR A 97 10.19 7.65 -7.22
C THR A 97 10.11 6.76 -8.46
N ASN A 98 11.04 5.84 -8.58
CA ASN A 98 11.01 4.86 -9.65
C ASN A 98 11.13 3.48 -9.00
N ALA A 99 10.00 2.91 -8.64
CA ALA A 99 9.92 1.65 -7.95
C ALA A 99 9.06 0.66 -8.73
N ALA A 100 9.24 -0.62 -8.44
CA ALA A 100 8.41 -1.66 -9.06
C ALA A 100 6.99 -1.61 -8.53
N GLY A 101 6.82 -1.20 -7.29
CA GLY A 101 5.49 -1.07 -6.71
C GLY A 101 5.49 -0.25 -5.43
N VAL A 102 4.29 -0.03 -4.93
CA VAL A 102 4.08 0.70 -3.68
C VAL A 102 2.89 0.08 -2.95
N ILE A 103 2.98 0.06 -1.62
CA ILE A 103 1.85 -0.28 -0.75
C ILE A 103 1.41 1.00 -0.07
N GLU A 104 0.11 1.31 -0.18
CA GLU A 104 -0.50 2.46 0.50
C GLU A 104 -1.27 1.94 1.70
N MET A 105 -0.97 2.47 2.87
CA MET A 105 -1.56 2.02 4.13
C MET A 105 -1.84 3.22 5.03
N ASN A 106 -2.56 2.97 6.12
CA ASN A 106 -2.80 3.99 7.13
C ASN A 106 -1.48 4.55 7.67
N PRO A 107 -1.49 5.84 8.07
CA PRO A 107 -0.30 6.44 8.66
C PRO A 107 0.11 5.68 9.92
N GLY A 108 1.39 5.48 10.06
CA GLY A 108 1.94 4.74 11.19
C GLY A 108 2.11 3.26 10.96
N SER A 109 1.55 2.71 9.87
CA SER A 109 1.63 1.27 9.60
C SER A 109 3.07 0.80 9.47
N ALA A 110 3.89 1.56 8.73
CA ALA A 110 5.29 1.17 8.52
C ALA A 110 6.07 1.21 9.84
N ALA A 111 5.85 2.23 10.64
CA ALA A 111 6.58 2.37 11.91
C ALA A 111 6.19 1.28 12.91
N ARG A 112 4.89 0.98 13.01
CA ARG A 112 4.42 -0.05 13.94
C ARG A 112 4.99 -1.42 13.62
N THR A 113 5.25 -1.69 12.37
CA THR A 113 5.76 -2.99 11.93
C THR A 113 7.24 -2.93 11.56
N ASP A 114 7.89 -1.80 11.87
CA ASP A 114 9.33 -1.60 11.71
C ASP A 114 9.82 -1.87 10.28
N VAL A 115 9.06 -1.40 9.30
CA VAL A 115 9.47 -1.53 7.90
C VAL A 115 10.54 -0.50 7.59
N GLN A 116 11.64 -0.96 7.01
CA GLN A 116 12.79 -0.12 6.69
C GLN A 116 13.27 -0.41 5.27
N PRO A 117 13.89 0.57 4.62
CA PRO A 117 14.55 0.29 3.34
C PRO A 117 15.53 -0.88 3.49
N GLY A 118 15.53 -1.76 2.51
CA GLY A 118 16.34 -2.98 2.54
C GLY A 118 15.59 -4.20 3.01
N ASP A 119 14.44 -4.02 3.64
CA ASP A 119 13.64 -5.17 4.09
C ASP A 119 13.05 -5.91 2.90
N LEU A 120 13.01 -7.23 3.02
CA LEU A 120 12.38 -8.08 2.01
C LEU A 120 10.95 -8.37 2.43
N LEU A 121 10.02 -8.09 1.54
CA LEU A 121 8.60 -8.34 1.79
C LEU A 121 8.18 -9.64 1.12
N ARG A 122 7.38 -10.42 1.82
CA ARG A 122 6.79 -11.63 1.25
C ARG A 122 5.29 -11.44 1.16
N PHE A 123 4.77 -11.59 -0.05
CA PHE A 123 3.34 -11.51 -0.32
C PHE A 123 2.78 -12.92 -0.27
N GLU A 124 1.97 -13.20 0.75
CA GLU A 124 1.37 -14.52 0.96
C GLU A 124 -0.10 -14.42 0.55
N GLU A 125 -0.42 -14.98 -0.61
CA GLU A 125 -1.79 -14.88 -1.11
C GLU A 125 -2.73 -15.66 -0.20
N GLU A 126 -3.91 -15.08 0.00
CA GLU A 126 -4.96 -15.77 0.74
C GLU A 126 -5.57 -16.85 -0.12
N ALA A 127 -5.90 -17.94 0.51
CA ALA A 127 -6.51 -19.09 -0.17
C ALA A 127 -7.93 -18.77 -0.65
#